data_c66c9e72958ac4d0694702883b9d7dc8
#
_entry.id   c66c9e72958ac4d0694702883b9d7dc8
#
_cell.length_a   1.000
_cell.length_b   1.000
_cell.length_c   1.000
_cell.angle_alpha   90.00
_cell.angle_beta   90.00
_cell.angle_gamma   90.00
#
_symmetry.space_group_name_H-M   'P 1'
#
loop_
_entity.id
_entity.type
_entity.pdbx_description
1 polymer ?
#
loop_
_entity_poly.entity_id
_entity_poly.type
_entity_poly.pdbx_seq_one_letter_code
_entity_poly.pdbx_strand_id
1 'polypeptide(L)'
;IERARGAILSDLSSAKEKFAELGVEVDTKLVEGQVVHRELVKAAEELNVDLIIIGSHGRTGLKKLFLGSVAQNVLTEVNIPVLVVRHP
;
A
#
# COMPACT_ATOMS: atom_id res chain seq x y z
N ILE A 1 15.96 -0.20 12.18
CA ILE A 1 14.53 -0.46 12.32
C ILE A 1 13.80 0.82 12.69
N GLU A 2 14.32 1.54 13.66
CA GLU A 2 13.75 2.82 14.03
C GLU A 2 13.75 3.80 12.85
N ARG A 3 14.82 3.78 12.06
CA ARG A 3 14.93 4.64 10.89
C ARG A 3 13.90 4.29 9.82
N ALA A 4 13.70 2.99 9.60
CA ALA A 4 12.73 2.55 8.60
C ALA A 4 11.33 2.96 9.00
N ARG A 5 11.00 2.79 10.29
CA ARG A 5 9.69 3.18 10.79
C ARG A 5 9.49 4.69 10.68
N GLY A 6 10.51 5.46 11.04
CA GLY A 6 10.44 6.90 10.94
C GLY A 6 10.26 7.38 9.51
N ALA A 7 10.96 6.76 8.57
CA ALA A 7 10.82 7.10 7.17
C ALA A 7 9.41 6.81 6.65
N ILE A 8 8.84 5.68 7.04
CA ILE A 8 7.49 5.32 6.63
C ILE A 8 6.46 6.28 7.21
N LEU A 9 6.60 6.61 8.49
CA LEU A 9 5.69 7.56 9.12
C LEU A 9 5.77 8.93 8.46
N SER A 10 6.97 9.35 8.08
CA SER A 10 7.16 10.60 7.36
C SER A 10 6.48 10.56 6.00
N ASP A 11 6.62 9.45 5.29
CA ASP A 11 5.98 9.27 3.98
C ASP A 11 4.46 9.32 4.11
N LEU A 12 3.92 8.68 5.15
CA LEU A 12 2.48 8.69 5.39
C LEU A 12 1.97 10.10 5.68
N SER A 13 2.72 10.86 6.48
CA SER A 13 2.37 12.24 6.77
C SER A 13 2.35 13.08 5.51
N SER A 14 3.38 12.94 4.67
CA SER A 14 3.46 13.68 3.40
C SER A 14 2.31 13.34 2.48
N ALA A 15 1.96 12.07 2.40
CA ALA A 15 0.83 11.65 1.56
C ALA A 15 -0.48 12.25 2.07
N LYS A 16 -0.67 12.22 3.38
CA LYS A 16 -1.88 12.77 3.97
C LYS A 16 -2.02 14.27 3.66
N GLU A 17 -0.91 15.00 3.74
CA GLU A 17 -0.90 16.43 3.44
C GLU A 17 -1.25 16.68 1.97
N LYS A 18 -0.71 15.89 1.06
CA LYS A 18 -0.99 16.05 -0.37
C LYS A 18 -2.47 15.83 -0.68
N PHE A 19 -3.07 14.82 -0.07
CA PHE A 19 -4.48 14.58 -0.27
C PHE A 19 -5.32 15.70 0.34
N ALA A 20 -4.91 16.21 1.48
CA ALA A 20 -5.63 17.32 2.12
C ALA A 20 -5.63 18.56 1.21
N GLU A 21 -4.52 18.82 0.51
CA GLU A 21 -4.44 19.93 -0.43
C GLU A 21 -5.44 19.78 -1.58
N LEU A 22 -5.77 18.54 -1.92
CA LEU A 22 -6.73 18.24 -2.98
C LEU A 22 -8.17 18.18 -2.46
N GLY A 23 -8.36 18.44 -1.16
CA GLY A 23 -9.68 18.39 -0.56
C GLY A 23 -10.13 16.97 -0.22
N VAL A 24 -9.21 16.03 -0.17
CA VAL A 24 -9.52 14.65 0.15
C VAL A 24 -8.99 14.30 1.53
N GLU A 25 -9.89 13.83 2.38
CA GLU A 25 -9.52 13.41 3.72
C GLU A 25 -9.13 11.94 3.71
N VAL A 26 -7.95 11.63 4.21
CA VAL A 26 -7.48 10.24 4.27
C VAL A 26 -6.98 9.91 5.67
N ASP A 27 -7.08 8.65 6.02
CA ASP A 27 -6.49 8.11 7.24
C ASP A 27 -5.25 7.33 6.87
N THR A 28 -4.25 7.36 7.73
CA THR A 28 -3.03 6.62 7.51
C THR A 28 -2.87 5.59 8.61
N LYS A 29 -2.23 4.47 8.27
CA LYS A 29 -2.04 3.39 9.22
C LYS A 29 -0.71 2.71 8.92
N LEU A 30 0.15 2.63 9.91
CA LEU A 30 1.38 1.85 9.80
C LEU A 30 1.09 0.44 10.30
N VAL A 31 1.30 -0.53 9.44
CA VAL A 31 1.05 -1.93 9.77
C VAL A 31 2.37 -2.68 9.68
N GLU A 32 2.65 -3.47 10.68
CA GLU A 32 3.87 -4.27 10.73
C GLU A 32 3.51 -5.74 10.81
N GLY A 33 4.32 -6.57 10.16
CA GLY A 33 4.12 -8.00 10.17
C GLY A 33 5.16 -8.67 9.32
N GLN A 34 5.34 -9.98 9.50
CA GLN A 34 6.35 -10.73 8.76
C GLN A 34 5.92 -11.01 7.33
N VAL A 35 4.62 -11.13 7.11
CA VAL A 35 4.09 -11.41 5.78
C VAL A 35 3.25 -10.22 5.34
N VAL A 36 3.85 -9.37 4.53
CA VAL A 36 3.28 -8.07 4.18
C VAL A 36 1.92 -8.19 3.52
N HIS A 37 1.78 -9.07 2.53
CA HIS A 37 0.50 -9.17 1.81
C HIS A 37 -0.63 -9.63 2.72
N ARG A 38 -0.35 -10.44 3.73
CA ARG A 38 -1.38 -10.87 4.67
C ARG A 38 -1.88 -9.71 5.52
N GLU A 39 -0.96 -8.85 5.94
CA GLU A 39 -1.33 -7.68 6.72
C GLU A 39 -2.16 -6.72 5.89
N LEU A 40 -1.84 -6.57 4.62
CA LEU A 40 -2.63 -5.72 3.73
C LEU A 40 -4.03 -6.26 3.52
N VAL A 41 -4.14 -7.56 3.27
CA VAL A 41 -5.44 -8.20 3.08
C VAL A 41 -6.29 -8.08 4.34
N LYS A 42 -5.66 -8.32 5.48
CA LYS A 42 -6.33 -8.22 6.77
C LYS A 42 -6.86 -6.80 7.01
N ALA A 43 -6.03 -5.80 6.74
CA ALA A 43 -6.44 -4.41 6.91
C ALA A 43 -7.59 -4.07 5.98
N ALA A 44 -7.53 -4.52 4.73
CA ALA A 44 -8.59 -4.26 3.76
C ALA A 44 -9.91 -4.86 4.22
N GLU A 45 -9.87 -6.07 4.80
CA GLU A 45 -11.07 -6.71 5.30
C GLU A 45 -11.61 -6.00 6.52
N GLU A 46 -10.74 -5.62 7.44
CA GLU A 46 -11.16 -4.93 8.65
C GLU A 46 -11.78 -3.58 8.35
N LEU A 47 -11.24 -2.89 7.37
CA LEU A 47 -11.73 -1.57 6.98
C LEU A 47 -12.89 -1.64 6.00
N ASN A 48 -13.19 -2.83 5.51
CA ASN A 48 -14.31 -3.07 4.61
C ASN A 48 -14.25 -2.15 3.38
N VAL A 49 -13.09 -2.13 2.74
CA VAL A 49 -12.85 -1.25 1.59
C VAL A 49 -13.51 -1.79 0.33
N ASP A 50 -13.79 -0.91 -0.61
CA ASP A 50 -14.43 -1.26 -1.88
C ASP A 50 -13.44 -1.41 -3.03
N LEU A 51 -12.22 -0.91 -2.85
CA LEU A 51 -11.19 -0.93 -3.87
C LEU A 51 -9.84 -0.88 -3.20
N ILE A 52 -8.90 -1.66 -3.70
CA ILE A 52 -7.50 -1.58 -3.26
C ILE A 52 -6.70 -0.97 -4.40
N ILE A 53 -5.88 0.03 -4.08
CA ILE A 53 -4.93 0.61 -5.03
C ILE A 53 -3.55 0.27 -4.50
N ILE A 54 -2.76 -0.40 -5.31
CA ILE A 54 -1.46 -0.90 -4.86
C ILE A 54 -0.41 -0.67 -5.95
N GLY A 55 0.82 -0.38 -5.52
CA GLY A 55 1.93 -0.27 -6.46
C GLY A 55 2.31 -1.64 -7.01
N SER A 56 2.80 -1.67 -8.24
CA SER A 56 3.16 -2.94 -8.88
C SER A 56 4.36 -3.59 -8.19
N HIS A 57 5.22 -2.80 -7.57
CA HIS A 57 6.34 -3.33 -6.79
C HIS A 57 6.72 -2.33 -5.70
N GLY A 58 7.48 -2.82 -4.72
CA GLY A 58 7.85 -2.01 -3.59
C GLY A 58 9.06 -1.12 -3.86
N ARG A 59 9.73 -0.74 -2.78
CA ARG A 59 10.84 0.22 -2.84
C ARG A 59 12.06 -0.28 -3.59
N THR A 60 12.18 -1.57 -3.78
CA THR A 60 13.32 -2.14 -4.49
C THR A 60 13.34 -1.74 -5.95
N GLY A 61 12.21 -1.25 -6.46
CA GLY A 61 12.19 -0.64 -7.78
C GLY A 61 12.59 -1.57 -8.89
N LEU A 62 11.99 -2.73 -8.95
CA LEU A 62 12.22 -3.63 -10.06
C LEU A 62 11.79 -2.97 -11.34
N LYS A 63 12.61 -3.10 -12.35
CA LYS A 63 12.35 -2.49 -13.65
C LYS A 63 11.37 -3.35 -14.44
N LYS A 64 10.77 -2.73 -15.44
CA LYS A 64 9.90 -3.38 -16.41
C LYS A 64 8.54 -3.72 -15.85
N LEU A 65 7.83 -4.53 -16.61
CA LEU A 65 6.44 -4.88 -16.39
C LEU A 65 6.29 -6.01 -15.40
N PHE A 66 6.98 -5.91 -14.31
CA PHE A 66 7.03 -7.00 -13.37
C PHE A 66 6.11 -6.70 -12.20
N LEU A 67 5.20 -7.61 -11.93
CA LEU A 67 4.31 -7.47 -10.80
C LEU A 67 5.00 -8.05 -9.56
N GLY A 68 5.21 -7.23 -8.55
CA GLY A 68 5.87 -7.68 -7.33
C GLY A 68 5.09 -8.74 -6.59
N SER A 69 5.77 -9.50 -5.74
CA SER A 69 5.14 -10.61 -5.03
C SER A 69 4.02 -10.17 -4.11
N VAL A 70 4.15 -9.03 -3.47
CA VAL A 70 3.09 -8.52 -2.58
C VAL A 70 1.83 -8.24 -3.38
N ALA A 71 1.96 -7.55 -4.51
CA ALA A 71 0.81 -7.23 -5.36
C ALA A 71 0.17 -8.51 -5.91
N GLN A 72 0.99 -9.48 -6.33
CA GLN A 72 0.47 -10.75 -6.83
C GLN A 72 -0.34 -11.47 -5.77
N ASN A 73 0.18 -11.53 -4.56
CA ASN A 73 -0.51 -12.24 -3.48
C ASN A 73 -1.79 -11.51 -3.05
N VAL A 74 -1.77 -10.19 -3.04
CA VAL A 74 -2.99 -9.43 -2.75
C VAL A 74 -4.05 -9.74 -3.80
N LEU A 75 -3.66 -9.73 -5.08
CA LEU A 75 -4.60 -10.02 -6.16
C LEU A 75 -5.25 -11.39 -6.03
N THR A 76 -4.50 -12.38 -5.56
CA THR A 76 -5.04 -13.73 -5.46
C THR A 76 -5.90 -13.94 -4.22
N GLU A 77 -5.70 -13.14 -3.19
CA GLU A 77 -6.37 -13.39 -1.90
C GLU A 77 -7.61 -12.53 -1.64
N VAL A 78 -7.76 -11.42 -2.33
CA VAL A 78 -8.91 -10.56 -2.10
C VAL A 78 -10.00 -10.79 -3.14
N ASN A 79 -11.23 -10.51 -2.73
CA ASN A 79 -12.40 -10.65 -3.60
C ASN A 79 -12.92 -9.29 -4.08
N ILE A 80 -12.21 -8.22 -3.76
CA ILE A 80 -12.61 -6.88 -4.17
C ILE A 80 -11.70 -6.40 -5.29
N PRO A 81 -12.12 -5.40 -6.05
CA PRO A 81 -11.30 -4.89 -7.17
C PRO A 81 -9.96 -4.36 -6.68
N VAL A 82 -8.94 -4.57 -7.48
CA VAL A 82 -7.59 -4.09 -7.19
C VAL A 82 -7.07 -3.32 -8.40
N LEU A 83 -6.68 -2.09 -8.17
CA LEU A 83 -6.04 -1.27 -9.19
C LEU A 83 -4.54 -1.29 -8.95
N VAL A 84 -3.79 -1.75 -9.94
CA VAL A 84 -2.34 -1.82 -9.83
C VAL A 84 -1.73 -0.64 -10.54
N VAL A 85 -0.91 0.12 -9.83
CA VAL A 85 -0.25 1.31 -10.36
C VAL A 85 1.19 0.97 -10.67
N ARG A 86 1.60 1.26 -11.89
CA ARG A 86 2.96 0.99 -12.34
C ARG A 86 3.79 2.26 -12.20
N HIS A 87 5.02 2.08 -11.80
CA HIS A 87 5.95 3.20 -11.77
C HIS A 87 6.52 3.44 -13.15
N PRO A 88 6.74 4.70 -13.52
CA PRO A 88 7.36 5.03 -14.79
C PRO A 88 8.82 4.58 -14.84
#